data_3c61f5c846d111b3767c0dfae5ab93c5
#
_entry.id   3c61f5c846d111b3767c0dfae5ab93c5
#
_cell.length_a   1.000
_cell.length_b   1.000
_cell.length_c   1.000
_cell.angle_alpha   90.00
_cell.angle_beta   90.00
_cell.angle_gamma   90.00
#
_symmetry.space_group_name_H-M   'P 1'
#
loop_
_entity.id
_entity.type
_entity.pdbx_description
1 polymer ?
#
loop_
_entity_poly.entity_id
_entity_poly.type
_entity_poly.pdbx_seq_one_letter_code
_entity_poly.pdbx_strand_id
1 'polypeptide(L)' 'MSTRDKIIVALDVETCDRALSLVESLEGHANFFKIGLGLIGKGGLELASKIKKKGLHVFLDLKLFD' A
#
# COMPACT_ATOMS: atom_id res chain seq x y z
N MET A 1 -6.22 11.99 16.63
CA MET A 1 -5.06 11.19 16.20
C MET A 1 -3.85 12.08 16.01
N SER A 2 -2.76 11.69 16.58
CA SER A 2 -1.50 12.42 16.46
C SER A 2 -0.88 12.16 15.08
N THR A 3 -0.12 13.14 14.55
CA THR A 3 0.53 12.94 13.27
C THR A 3 1.53 11.80 13.29
N ARG A 4 2.15 11.54 14.44
CA ARG A 4 3.11 10.44 14.53
C ARG A 4 2.46 9.07 14.45
N ASP A 5 1.13 9.02 14.53
CA ASP A 5 0.41 7.76 14.36
C ASP A 5 0.21 7.42 12.89
N LYS A 6 0.58 8.33 12.00
CA LYS A 6 0.43 8.12 10.58
C LYS A 6 1.74 7.58 10.01
N ILE A 7 1.84 6.28 9.95
CA ILE A 7 3.00 5.65 9.37
C ILE A 7 2.60 5.18 7.98
N ILE A 8 3.24 5.74 6.96
CA ILE A 8 2.97 5.39 5.57
C ILE A 8 4.05 4.43 5.11
N VAL A 9 3.64 3.25 4.73
CA VAL A 9 4.55 2.22 4.26
C VAL A 9 4.47 2.15 2.74
N ALA A 10 5.62 2.34 2.08
CA ALA A 10 5.69 2.21 0.64
C ALA A 10 5.83 0.73 0.30
N LEU A 11 4.95 0.24 -0.56
CA LEU A 11 4.98 -1.15 -0.97
C LEU A 11 5.87 -1.28 -2.22
N ASP A 12 7.18 -1.22 -1.98
CA ASP A 12 8.18 -1.25 -3.05
C ASP A 12 8.66 -2.67 -3.30
N VAL A 13 7.73 -3.54 -3.60
CA VAL A 13 8.04 -4.94 -3.89
C VAL A 13 7.64 -5.22 -5.32
N GLU A 14 8.08 -6.37 -5.84
CA GLU A 14 7.94 -6.66 -7.25
C GLU A 14 6.61 -7.27 -7.63
N THR A 15 5.89 -7.84 -6.68
CA THR A 15 4.62 -8.51 -6.98
C THR A 15 3.57 -8.09 -5.98
N CYS A 16 2.31 -8.20 -6.41
CA CYS A 16 1.21 -7.89 -5.52
C CYS A 16 1.07 -8.91 -4.39
N ASP A 17 1.47 -10.16 -4.65
CA ASP A 17 1.45 -11.18 -3.59
C ASP A 17 2.40 -10.81 -2.47
N ARG A 18 3.58 -10.34 -2.80
CA ARG A 18 4.53 -9.90 -1.79
C ARG A 18 4.04 -8.66 -1.07
N ALA A 19 3.41 -7.76 -1.81
CA ALA A 19 2.86 -6.56 -1.21
C ALA A 19 1.78 -6.90 -0.21
N LEU A 20 0.89 -7.82 -0.56
CA LEU A 20 -0.18 -8.21 0.35
C LEU A 20 0.37 -8.90 1.59
N SER A 21 1.39 -9.75 1.42
CA SER A 21 2.04 -10.39 2.56
C SER A 21 2.63 -9.35 3.50
N LEU A 22 3.25 -8.33 2.93
CA LEU A 22 3.84 -7.26 3.74
C LEU A 22 2.76 -6.50 4.51
N VAL A 23 1.67 -6.20 3.83
CA VAL A 23 0.55 -5.52 4.48
C VAL A 23 0.05 -6.35 5.66
N GLU A 24 -0.12 -7.65 5.44
CA GLU A 24 -0.64 -8.51 6.49
C GLU A 24 0.31 -8.60 7.67
N SER A 25 1.60 -8.59 7.42
CA SER A 25 2.57 -8.65 8.51
C SER A 25 2.63 -7.35 9.29
N LEU A 26 2.18 -6.25 8.70
CA LEU A 26 2.22 -4.94 9.35
C LEU A 26 0.87 -4.48 9.88
N GLU A 27 -0.15 -5.30 9.75
CA GLU A 27 -1.44 -4.95 10.30
C GLU A 27 -1.32 -4.74 11.80
N GLY A 28 -1.94 -3.67 12.29
CA GLY A 28 -1.81 -3.32 13.69
C GLY A 28 -0.64 -2.39 13.98
N HIS A 29 0.32 -2.30 13.08
CA HIS A 29 1.48 -1.42 13.25
C HIS A 29 1.46 -0.25 12.27
N ALA A 30 0.83 -0.43 11.13
CA ALA A 30 0.71 0.63 10.13
C ALA A 30 -0.67 0.52 9.50
N ASN A 31 -1.24 1.66 9.15
CA ASN A 31 -2.57 1.65 8.54
C ASN A 31 -2.63 2.47 7.25
N PHE A 32 -1.49 2.97 6.78
CA PHE A 32 -1.40 3.71 5.52
C PHE A 32 -0.38 3.03 4.63
N PHE A 33 -0.79 2.70 3.41
CA PHE A 33 0.09 2.01 2.48
C PHE A 33 0.08 2.72 1.14
N LYS A 34 1.23 2.82 0.51
CA LYS A 34 1.38 3.50 -0.76
C LYS A 34 1.77 2.49 -1.83
N ILE A 35 1.02 2.48 -2.91
CA ILE A 35 1.29 1.60 -4.04
C ILE A 35 1.85 2.42 -5.18
N GLY A 36 3.03 2.05 -5.64
CA GLY A 36 3.68 2.76 -6.72
C GLY A 36 3.20 2.33 -8.09
N LEU A 37 3.62 3.08 -9.10
CA LEU A 37 3.17 2.90 -10.46
C LEU A 37 3.49 1.51 -10.99
N GLY A 38 4.64 0.95 -10.59
CA GLY A 38 5.03 -0.37 -11.04
C GLY A 38 4.05 -1.46 -10.65
N LEU A 39 3.55 -1.41 -9.43
CA LEU A 39 2.58 -2.40 -8.97
C LEU A 39 1.19 -2.14 -9.55
N ILE A 40 0.87 -0.88 -9.79
CA ILE A 40 -0.43 -0.56 -10.37
C ILE A 40 -0.59 -1.25 -11.72
N GLY A 41 0.47 -1.28 -12.51
CA GLY A 41 0.45 -1.96 -13.79
C GLY A 41 0.40 -3.47 -13.69
N LYS A 42 0.62 -4.03 -12.52
CA LYS A 42 0.65 -5.47 -12.29
C LYS A 42 -0.50 -5.94 -11.40
N GLY A 43 -1.60 -5.23 -11.40
CA GLY A 43 -2.74 -5.61 -10.58
C GLY A 43 -2.83 -4.83 -9.28
N GLY A 44 -2.14 -3.71 -9.19
CA GLY A 44 -2.12 -2.91 -7.98
C GLY A 44 -3.47 -2.33 -7.58
N LEU A 45 -4.35 -2.09 -8.56
CA LEU A 45 -5.68 -1.59 -8.22
C LEU A 45 -6.50 -2.63 -7.47
N GLU A 46 -6.34 -3.90 -7.85
CA GLU A 46 -7.00 -4.98 -7.16
C GLU A 46 -6.40 -5.14 -5.77
N LEU A 47 -5.10 -4.99 -5.66
CA LEU A 47 -4.41 -5.02 -4.37
C LEU A 47 -4.93 -3.90 -3.47
N ALA A 48 -5.10 -2.69 -4.02
CA ALA A 48 -5.62 -1.58 -3.26
C ALA A 48 -7.00 -1.89 -2.71
N SER A 49 -7.84 -2.54 -3.52
CA SER A 49 -9.17 -2.92 -3.08
C SER A 49 -9.11 -3.88 -1.90
N LYS A 50 -8.20 -4.84 -1.97
CA LYS A 50 -8.04 -5.81 -0.89
C LYS A 50 -7.57 -5.15 0.40
N ILE A 51 -6.67 -4.19 0.28
CA ILE A 51 -6.17 -3.46 1.45
C ILE A 51 -7.30 -2.63 2.07
N LYS A 52 -8.09 -1.97 1.24
CA LYS A 52 -9.20 -1.17 1.75
C LYS A 52 -10.24 -2.03 2.46
N LYS A 53 -10.45 -3.23 1.99
CA LYS A 53 -11.40 -4.13 2.65
C LYS A 53 -10.96 -4.53 4.04
N LYS A 54 -9.69 -4.39 4.33
CA LYS A 54 -9.16 -4.65 5.67
C LYS A 54 -9.33 -3.45 6.60
N GLY A 55 -9.89 -2.35 6.11
CA GLY A 55 -10.04 -1.16 6.91
C GLY A 55 -8.82 -0.28 6.92
N LEU A 56 -7.88 -0.54 6.02
CA LEU A 56 -6.64 0.20 5.92
C LEU A 56 -6.75 1.24 4.82
N HIS A 57 -5.82 2.19 4.83
CA HIS A 57 -5.80 3.27 3.85
C HIS A 57 -4.76 3.01 2.78
N VAL A 58 -5.08 3.38 1.55
CA VAL A 58 -4.21 3.15 0.41
C VAL A 58 -4.02 4.45 -0.36
N PHE A 59 -2.78 4.75 -0.71
CA PHE A 59 -2.47 5.85 -1.60
C PHE A 59 -1.89 5.29 -2.89
N LEU A 60 -2.38 5.77 -4.00
CA LEU A 60 -1.82 5.40 -5.30
C LEU A 60 -0.84 6.47 -5.70
N ASP A 61 0.42 6.11 -5.77
CA ASP A 61 1.46 7.06 -6.15
C ASP A 61 1.64 7.00 -7.66
N LEU A 62 0.97 7.90 -8.34
CA LEU A 62 1.00 7.97 -9.79
C LEU A 62 2.03 8.97 -10.29
N LYS A 63 3.04 9.21 -9.48
CA LYS A 63 4.05 10.19 -9.84
C LYS A 63 4.75 9.78 -11.12
N LEU A 64 4.64 10.61 -12.10
CA LEU A 64 5.37 10.43 -13.32
C LEU A 64 6.62 11.28 -13.24
N PHE A 65 7.73 10.73 -13.68
CA PHE A 65 8.94 11.52 -13.67
C PHE A 65 8.84 12.66 -14.68
N ASP A 66 9.62 13.65 -14.45
CA ASP A 66 9.67 14.82 -15.32
C ASP A 66 10.61 14.59 -16.49
#